data_c8e3dcc3b462c3539d633070f6a125bd
#
_entry.id   c8e3dcc3b462c3539d633070f6a125bd
#
_cell.length_a   1.000
_cell.length_b   1.000
_cell.length_c   1.000
_cell.angle_alpha   90.00
_cell.angle_beta   90.00
_cell.angle_gamma   90.00
#
_symmetry.space_group_name_H-M   'P 1'
#
loop_
_entity.id
_entity.type
_entity.pdbx_description
1 polymer ?
#
loop_
_entity_poly.entity_id
_entity_poly.type
_entity_poly.pdbx_seq_one_letter_code
_entity_poly.pdbx_strand_id
1 'polypeptide(L)'
;MKWIKETKGKRQAAIGAVFLVVFLSLVMALSCAEFYKRYKEQVIHTEESQLLTIAGIIGNNLDMFLNEQLEQIDLFYSSENGLLGEKMQMNRKISYFLDKNEKLYNWIRLICPDGRQILYKAGTEPFYEAAEAEHTPAGHATNAQITGKKISEETGWYEMYIEKQVEANGAVYDLVLSMDLEQLYRQIVEPVKIGKGGYSIVKDQDTYIIMHHVKSQIGLEALEDRQKMYTQLDLDDLKQWLERQNKEDKGAGLIHTYIWDNPELKAVKRVAAFQAIYIQGERWIVNSTIPLTELSQPLDTMMEILVGIAVLYMVL
;
A
#
# COMPACT_ATOMS: atom_id res chain seq x y z
N MET A 1 33.11 76.79 -7.73
CA MET A 1 32.70 76.11 -6.46
C MET A 1 31.30 75.49 -6.48
N LYS A 2 30.31 76.07 -7.16
CA LYS A 2 28.94 75.57 -7.28
C LYS A 2 28.87 74.19 -8.01
N TRP A 3 29.65 74.04 -9.11
CA TRP A 3 29.64 72.83 -9.95
C TRP A 3 30.15 71.54 -9.23
N ILE A 4 31.16 71.69 -8.31
CA ILE A 4 31.73 70.59 -7.52
C ILE A 4 30.76 70.09 -6.44
N LYS A 5 29.91 70.99 -5.90
CA LYS A 5 28.88 70.61 -4.93
C LYS A 5 27.71 69.85 -5.58
N GLU A 6 27.35 70.23 -6.83
CA GLU A 6 26.25 69.60 -7.56
C GLU A 6 26.60 68.17 -8.03
N THR A 7 27.83 67.94 -8.43
CA THR A 7 28.35 66.58 -8.78
C THR A 7 28.47 65.67 -7.57
N LYS A 8 28.85 66.21 -6.41
CA LYS A 8 28.90 65.45 -5.13
C LYS A 8 27.50 65.04 -4.66
N GLY A 9 26.48 65.92 -4.79
CA GLY A 9 25.12 65.64 -4.44
C GLY A 9 24.48 64.55 -5.34
N LYS A 10 24.71 64.62 -6.64
CA LYS A 10 24.25 63.59 -7.59
C LYS A 10 24.89 62.22 -7.33
N ARG A 11 26.17 62.18 -6.97
CA ARG A 11 26.88 60.93 -6.65
C ARG A 11 26.39 60.33 -5.34
N GLN A 12 26.10 61.14 -4.32
CA GLN A 12 25.53 60.64 -3.06
C GLN A 12 24.07 60.12 -3.23
N ALA A 13 23.26 60.80 -4.05
CA ALA A 13 21.92 60.36 -4.41
C ALA A 13 21.92 59.04 -5.17
N ALA A 14 22.86 58.85 -6.12
CA ALA A 14 23.04 57.60 -6.86
C ALA A 14 23.47 56.45 -5.93
N ILE A 15 24.41 56.68 -5.02
CA ILE A 15 24.82 55.66 -4.01
C ILE A 15 23.65 55.29 -3.10
N GLY A 16 22.85 56.27 -2.65
CA GLY A 16 21.67 56.04 -1.82
C GLY A 16 20.61 55.22 -2.57
N ALA A 17 20.39 55.51 -3.85
CA ALA A 17 19.46 54.74 -4.67
C ALA A 17 19.89 53.28 -4.86
N VAL A 18 21.19 53.05 -5.14
CA VAL A 18 21.76 51.68 -5.23
C VAL A 18 21.59 50.93 -3.91
N PHE A 19 21.89 51.60 -2.79
CA PHE A 19 21.73 50.98 -1.46
C PHE A 19 20.28 50.60 -1.18
N LEU A 20 19.34 51.48 -1.56
CA LEU A 20 17.90 51.21 -1.39
C LEU A 20 17.43 50.00 -2.24
N VAL A 21 17.89 49.95 -3.49
CA VAL A 21 17.56 48.83 -4.40
C VAL A 21 18.10 47.50 -3.84
N VAL A 22 19.38 47.48 -3.42
CA VAL A 22 19.99 46.29 -2.82
C VAL A 22 19.24 45.86 -1.54
N PHE A 23 18.90 46.81 -0.67
CA PHE A 23 18.15 46.55 0.54
C PHE A 23 16.76 45.95 0.27
N LEU A 24 16.00 46.56 -0.66
CA LEU A 24 14.69 46.07 -1.08
C LEU A 24 14.78 44.67 -1.72
N SER A 25 15.79 44.42 -2.54
CA SER A 25 16.03 43.10 -3.14
C SER A 25 16.33 42.05 -2.06
N LEU A 26 17.13 42.39 -1.05
CA LEU A 26 17.40 41.49 0.06
C LEU A 26 16.15 41.16 0.88
N VAL A 27 15.34 42.17 1.22
CA VAL A 27 14.07 41.97 1.93
C VAL A 27 13.12 41.09 1.13
N MET A 28 13.03 41.32 -0.19
CA MET A 28 12.21 40.50 -1.08
C MET A 28 12.70 39.04 -1.14
N ALA A 29 14.02 38.84 -1.25
CA ALA A 29 14.61 37.49 -1.27
C ALA A 29 14.33 36.72 0.04
N LEU A 30 14.47 37.38 1.19
CA LEU A 30 14.18 36.77 2.50
C LEU A 30 12.69 36.44 2.64
N SER A 31 11.81 37.35 2.17
CA SER A 31 10.36 37.11 2.20
C SER A 31 9.95 35.95 1.28
N CYS A 32 10.54 35.84 0.10
CA CYS A 32 10.31 34.73 -0.82
C CYS A 32 10.81 33.39 -0.23
N ALA A 33 11.97 33.38 0.41
CA ALA A 33 12.52 32.19 1.06
C ALA A 33 11.64 31.70 2.21
N GLU A 34 11.16 32.62 3.05
CA GLU A 34 10.23 32.27 4.15
C GLU A 34 8.88 31.79 3.62
N PHE A 35 8.34 32.45 2.58
CA PHE A 35 7.11 32.01 1.93
C PHE A 35 7.25 30.61 1.33
N TYR A 36 8.36 30.36 0.61
CA TYR A 36 8.64 29.03 0.04
C TYR A 36 8.67 27.94 1.11
N LYS A 37 9.39 28.19 2.22
CA LYS A 37 9.48 27.24 3.33
C LYS A 37 8.09 26.91 3.91
N ARG A 38 7.32 27.93 4.27
CA ARG A 38 5.97 27.76 4.85
C ARG A 38 5.01 27.05 3.89
N TYR A 39 5.06 27.43 2.63
CA TYR A 39 4.19 26.81 1.63
C TYR A 39 4.55 25.35 1.40
N LYS A 40 5.85 25.01 1.35
CA LYS A 40 6.33 23.64 1.24
C LYS A 40 5.87 22.79 2.44
N GLU A 41 5.98 23.31 3.64
CA GLU A 41 5.48 22.65 4.86
C GLU A 41 3.97 22.44 4.79
N GLN A 42 3.21 23.41 4.33
CA GLN A 42 1.77 23.30 4.14
C GLN A 42 1.39 22.25 3.10
N VAL A 43 2.08 22.20 1.96
CA VAL A 43 1.86 21.18 0.92
C VAL A 43 2.13 19.79 1.49
N ILE A 44 3.22 19.59 2.22
CA ILE A 44 3.54 18.31 2.85
C ILE A 44 2.44 17.90 3.83
N HIS A 45 2.01 18.79 4.72
CA HIS A 45 0.96 18.49 5.70
C HIS A 45 -0.39 18.18 5.05
N THR A 46 -0.72 18.88 3.95
CA THR A 46 -1.94 18.59 3.18
C THR A 46 -1.87 17.20 2.57
N GLU A 47 -0.72 16.85 1.98
CA GLU A 47 -0.51 15.54 1.37
C GLU A 47 -0.52 14.42 2.40
N GLU A 48 0.08 14.61 3.58
CA GLU A 48 0.00 13.67 4.70
C GLU A 48 -1.45 13.33 5.05
N SER A 49 -2.31 14.35 5.13
CA SER A 49 -3.73 14.16 5.41
C SER A 49 -4.47 13.43 4.28
N GLN A 50 -4.15 13.74 3.02
CA GLN A 50 -4.73 13.06 1.86
C GLN A 50 -4.31 11.59 1.80
N LEU A 51 -3.02 11.30 1.97
CA LEU A 51 -2.49 9.94 2.00
C LEU A 51 -3.08 9.11 3.14
N LEU A 52 -3.29 9.72 4.31
CA LEU A 52 -3.95 9.05 5.43
C LEU A 52 -5.40 8.69 5.08
N THR A 53 -6.12 9.60 4.43
CA THR A 53 -7.48 9.35 3.94
C THR A 53 -7.49 8.23 2.90
N ILE A 54 -6.54 8.22 1.96
CA ILE A 54 -6.40 7.18 0.94
C ILE A 54 -6.12 5.82 1.58
N ALA A 55 -5.17 5.76 2.52
CA ALA A 55 -4.87 4.52 3.24
C ALA A 55 -6.10 3.98 4.00
N GLY A 56 -6.89 4.89 4.60
CA GLY A 56 -8.14 4.54 5.27
C GLY A 56 -9.21 4.01 4.31
N ILE A 57 -9.38 4.62 3.14
CA ILE A 57 -10.33 4.16 2.10
C ILE A 57 -9.94 2.77 1.61
N ILE A 58 -8.67 2.56 1.28
CA ILE A 58 -8.18 1.25 0.84
C ILE A 58 -8.42 0.20 1.94
N GLY A 59 -8.06 0.54 3.18
CA GLY A 59 -8.25 -0.35 4.31
C GLY A 59 -9.72 -0.75 4.53
N ASN A 60 -10.63 0.21 4.52
CA ASN A 60 -12.06 -0.05 4.65
C ASN A 60 -12.61 -0.90 3.49
N ASN A 61 -12.15 -0.65 2.26
CA ASN A 61 -12.56 -1.43 1.10
C ASN A 61 -12.07 -2.89 1.19
N LEU A 62 -10.84 -3.11 1.69
CA LEU A 62 -10.31 -4.45 1.93
C LEU A 62 -11.14 -5.19 2.99
N ASP A 63 -11.42 -4.55 4.11
CA ASP A 63 -12.22 -5.13 5.19
C ASP A 63 -13.64 -5.47 4.73
N MET A 64 -14.32 -4.52 4.08
CA MET A 64 -15.67 -4.72 3.54
C MET A 64 -15.70 -5.86 2.52
N PHE A 65 -14.75 -5.90 1.60
CA PHE A 65 -14.69 -6.92 0.57
C PHE A 65 -14.49 -8.31 1.18
N LEU A 66 -13.54 -8.45 2.11
CA LEU A 66 -13.26 -9.74 2.75
C LEU A 66 -14.45 -10.23 3.58
N ASN A 67 -15.08 -9.35 4.33
CA ASN A 67 -16.30 -9.72 5.08
C ASN A 67 -17.44 -10.14 4.15
N GLU A 68 -17.63 -9.44 3.02
CA GLU A 68 -18.63 -9.83 2.02
C GLU A 68 -18.32 -11.22 1.42
N GLN A 69 -17.05 -11.53 1.14
CA GLN A 69 -16.67 -12.86 0.65
C GLN A 69 -16.96 -13.95 1.67
N LEU A 70 -16.66 -13.72 2.95
CA LEU A 70 -16.96 -14.67 4.02
C LEU A 70 -18.46 -14.91 4.16
N GLU A 71 -19.28 -13.85 4.13
CA GLU A 71 -20.74 -13.97 4.14
C GLU A 71 -21.28 -14.72 2.90
N GLN A 72 -20.73 -14.46 1.73
CA GLN A 72 -21.11 -15.18 0.49
C GLN A 72 -20.80 -16.68 0.60
N ILE A 73 -19.64 -17.06 1.15
CA ILE A 73 -19.28 -18.46 1.39
C ILE A 73 -20.27 -19.07 2.39
N ASP A 74 -20.57 -18.36 3.48
CA ASP A 74 -21.51 -18.83 4.49
C ASP A 74 -22.91 -19.06 3.91
N LEU A 75 -23.46 -18.10 3.18
CA LEU A 75 -24.76 -18.21 2.53
C LEU A 75 -24.81 -19.33 1.49
N PHE A 76 -23.73 -19.45 0.67
CA PHE A 76 -23.69 -20.47 -0.36
C PHE A 76 -23.68 -21.90 0.18
N TYR A 77 -23.00 -22.12 1.30
CA TYR A 77 -22.84 -23.46 1.90
C TYR A 77 -23.75 -23.74 3.09
N SER A 78 -24.44 -22.74 3.67
CA SER A 78 -25.37 -22.89 4.81
C SER A 78 -26.82 -23.14 4.40
N SER A 79 -27.16 -23.15 3.10
CA SER A 79 -28.57 -23.27 2.71
C SER A 79 -29.15 -24.60 3.18
N GLU A 80 -30.06 -24.55 4.16
CA GLU A 80 -30.81 -25.66 4.79
C GLU A 80 -31.66 -26.46 3.81
N ASN A 81 -31.76 -26.05 2.55
CA ASN A 81 -32.57 -26.74 1.56
C ASN A 81 -31.79 -27.89 0.93
N GLY A 82 -31.62 -29.01 1.65
CA GLY A 82 -31.54 -30.39 1.13
C GLY A 82 -30.70 -30.72 -0.10
N LEU A 83 -29.95 -29.74 -0.64
CA LEU A 83 -29.17 -29.85 -1.87
C LEU A 83 -27.81 -30.57 -1.69
N LEU A 84 -27.40 -30.84 -0.46
CA LEU A 84 -26.20 -31.62 -0.16
C LEU A 84 -26.47 -33.11 -0.02
N GLY A 85 -27.71 -33.57 -0.31
CA GLY A 85 -28.13 -34.94 -0.14
C GLY A 85 -27.40 -36.01 -0.97
N GLU A 86 -26.69 -35.63 -2.01
CA GLU A 86 -25.84 -36.52 -2.81
C GLU A 86 -24.44 -35.92 -3.01
N LYS A 87 -23.41 -36.75 -2.88
CA LYS A 87 -22.00 -36.39 -3.14
C LYS A 87 -21.81 -35.72 -4.52
N MET A 88 -22.58 -36.14 -5.51
CA MET A 88 -22.58 -35.57 -6.85
C MET A 88 -23.10 -34.12 -6.88
N GLN A 89 -24.05 -33.77 -6.01
CA GLN A 89 -24.57 -32.40 -5.92
C GLN A 89 -23.56 -31.47 -5.25
N MET A 90 -22.84 -31.94 -4.23
CA MET A 90 -21.78 -31.19 -3.57
C MET A 90 -20.65 -30.83 -4.55
N ASN A 91 -20.14 -31.82 -5.30
CA ASN A 91 -19.11 -31.59 -6.31
C ASN A 91 -19.54 -30.53 -7.33
N ARG A 92 -20.77 -30.63 -7.86
CA ARG A 92 -21.31 -29.63 -8.82
C ARG A 92 -21.43 -28.25 -8.20
N LYS A 93 -21.84 -28.17 -6.95
CA LYS A 93 -21.99 -26.89 -6.25
C LYS A 93 -20.64 -26.21 -6.03
N ILE A 94 -19.62 -26.96 -5.62
CA ILE A 94 -18.24 -26.46 -5.44
C ILE A 94 -17.66 -26.00 -6.78
N SER A 95 -17.75 -26.82 -7.83
CA SER A 95 -17.26 -26.44 -9.17
C SER A 95 -17.97 -25.19 -9.68
N TYR A 96 -19.29 -25.11 -9.53
CA TYR A 96 -20.06 -23.93 -9.95
C TYR A 96 -19.64 -22.65 -9.19
N PHE A 97 -19.43 -22.75 -7.88
CA PHE A 97 -18.95 -21.60 -7.10
C PHE A 97 -17.58 -21.16 -7.57
N LEU A 98 -16.65 -22.09 -7.77
CA LEU A 98 -15.31 -21.82 -8.23
C LEU A 98 -15.31 -21.22 -9.65
N ASP A 99 -16.05 -21.78 -10.59
CA ASP A 99 -16.14 -21.27 -11.96
C ASP A 99 -16.69 -19.83 -12.02
N LYS A 100 -17.65 -19.51 -11.14
CA LYS A 100 -18.16 -18.13 -11.03
C LYS A 100 -17.15 -17.16 -10.45
N ASN A 101 -16.25 -17.63 -9.62
CA ASN A 101 -15.29 -16.84 -8.86
C ASN A 101 -13.83 -17.18 -9.25
N GLU A 102 -13.60 -17.71 -10.45
CA GLU A 102 -12.32 -18.21 -10.95
C GLU A 102 -11.17 -17.17 -10.86
N LYS A 103 -11.51 -15.88 -10.93
CA LYS A 103 -10.53 -14.79 -10.81
C LYS A 103 -10.11 -14.52 -9.39
N LEU A 104 -10.88 -14.95 -8.40
CA LEU A 104 -10.63 -14.64 -7.00
C LEU A 104 -10.10 -15.83 -6.23
N TYR A 105 -10.54 -17.03 -6.58
CA TYR A 105 -10.13 -18.25 -5.91
C TYR A 105 -9.33 -19.15 -6.85
N ASN A 106 -8.14 -19.56 -6.41
CA ASN A 106 -7.26 -20.44 -7.17
C ASN A 106 -7.78 -21.89 -7.16
N TRP A 107 -8.25 -22.33 -6.00
CA TRP A 107 -8.77 -23.68 -5.80
C TRP A 107 -9.66 -23.77 -4.55
N ILE A 108 -10.43 -24.84 -4.51
CA ILE A 108 -11.20 -25.26 -3.32
C ILE A 108 -10.84 -26.71 -3.01
N ARG A 109 -10.57 -26.99 -1.75
CA ARG A 109 -10.28 -28.34 -1.25
C ARG A 109 -11.39 -28.77 -0.32
N LEU A 110 -11.93 -29.95 -0.56
CA LEU A 110 -12.90 -30.61 0.29
C LEU A 110 -12.21 -31.77 1.05
N ILE A 111 -12.18 -31.70 2.35
CA ILE A 111 -11.63 -32.73 3.23
C ILE A 111 -12.78 -33.56 3.76
N CYS A 112 -12.79 -34.86 3.39
CA CYS A 112 -13.82 -35.80 3.79
C CYS A 112 -13.58 -36.30 5.24
N PRO A 113 -14.63 -36.78 5.94
CA PRO A 113 -14.50 -37.33 7.31
C PRO A 113 -13.52 -38.51 7.42
N ASP A 114 -13.28 -39.22 6.33
CA ASP A 114 -12.29 -40.32 6.24
C ASP A 114 -10.87 -39.86 5.90
N GLY A 115 -10.61 -38.55 5.88
CA GLY A 115 -9.32 -37.93 5.59
C GLY A 115 -8.97 -37.82 4.10
N ARG A 116 -9.82 -38.31 3.19
CA ARG A 116 -9.63 -38.11 1.76
C ARG A 116 -9.83 -36.64 1.38
N GLN A 117 -9.01 -36.14 0.47
CA GLN A 117 -9.06 -34.77 -0.02
C GLN A 117 -9.45 -34.75 -1.49
N ILE A 118 -10.33 -33.85 -1.86
CA ILE A 118 -10.77 -33.61 -3.26
C ILE A 118 -10.42 -32.17 -3.60
N LEU A 119 -9.59 -31.96 -4.60
CA LEU A 119 -9.21 -30.64 -5.08
C LEU A 119 -10.04 -30.24 -6.31
N TYR A 120 -10.56 -29.03 -6.26
CA TYR A 120 -11.32 -28.40 -7.33
C TYR A 120 -10.50 -27.20 -7.85
N LYS A 121 -10.28 -27.12 -9.15
CA LYS A 121 -9.71 -25.96 -9.85
C LYS A 121 -10.65 -25.56 -10.99
N ALA A 122 -10.77 -24.27 -11.26
CA ALA A 122 -11.64 -23.77 -12.34
C ALA A 122 -11.28 -24.43 -13.69
N GLY A 123 -12.30 -24.82 -14.43
CA GLY A 123 -12.13 -25.44 -15.76
C GLY A 123 -11.52 -26.84 -15.75
N THR A 124 -11.38 -27.51 -14.60
CA THR A 124 -10.85 -28.87 -14.51
C THR A 124 -11.80 -29.80 -13.79
N GLU A 125 -11.74 -31.10 -14.11
CA GLU A 125 -12.44 -32.11 -13.33
C GLU A 125 -11.81 -32.24 -11.94
N PRO A 126 -12.61 -32.40 -10.87
CA PRO A 126 -12.12 -32.62 -9.52
C PRO A 126 -11.26 -33.86 -9.42
N PHE A 127 -10.14 -33.81 -8.71
CA PHE A 127 -9.26 -34.95 -8.54
C PHE A 127 -8.93 -35.21 -7.06
N TYR A 128 -8.66 -36.47 -6.76
CA TYR A 128 -8.24 -36.87 -5.42
C TYR A 128 -6.77 -36.56 -5.22
N GLU A 129 -6.47 -35.83 -4.17
CA GLU A 129 -5.10 -35.56 -3.71
C GLU A 129 -4.72 -36.59 -2.63
N ALA A 130 -3.47 -37.06 -2.64
CA ALA A 130 -2.96 -37.79 -1.49
C ALA A 130 -2.94 -36.85 -0.29
N ALA A 131 -3.30 -37.35 0.89
CA ALA A 131 -3.30 -36.55 2.12
C ALA A 131 -1.85 -36.16 2.47
N GLU A 132 -1.32 -35.13 1.83
CA GLU A 132 -0.13 -34.44 2.31
C GLU A 132 -0.54 -33.52 3.46
N ALA A 133 0.15 -33.70 4.58
CA ALA A 133 -0.18 -33.07 5.87
C ALA A 133 0.08 -31.54 5.94
N GLU A 134 0.10 -30.84 4.81
CA GLU A 134 0.45 -29.40 4.78
C GLU A 134 -0.62 -28.48 5.35
N HIS A 135 -1.84 -28.92 5.43
CA HIS A 135 -2.90 -28.10 6.03
C HIS A 135 -3.81 -28.94 6.90
N THR A 136 -3.56 -28.91 8.19
CA THR A 136 -4.51 -29.41 9.19
C THR A 136 -5.51 -28.27 9.46
N PRO A 137 -6.83 -28.47 9.29
CA PRO A 137 -7.83 -27.45 9.61
C PRO A 137 -7.60 -26.89 11.01
N ALA A 138 -7.57 -25.57 11.14
CA ALA A 138 -7.23 -24.89 12.38
C ALA A 138 -8.30 -25.05 13.49
N GLY A 139 -9.47 -25.61 13.15
CA GLY A 139 -10.56 -25.86 14.09
C GLY A 139 -11.90 -26.10 13.42
N HIS A 140 -12.89 -26.45 14.22
CA HIS A 140 -14.26 -26.71 13.75
C HIS A 140 -15.04 -25.41 13.54
N ALA A 141 -14.75 -24.68 12.47
CA ALA A 141 -15.40 -23.40 12.16
C ALA A 141 -16.73 -23.63 11.45
N THR A 142 -17.82 -23.38 12.12
CA THR A 142 -19.18 -23.44 11.53
C THR A 142 -19.43 -22.31 10.52
N ASN A 143 -18.80 -21.14 10.73
CA ASN A 143 -18.81 -20.01 9.81
C ASN A 143 -17.49 -19.92 9.05
N ALA A 144 -17.50 -19.32 7.88
CA ALA A 144 -16.28 -19.06 7.10
C ALA A 144 -15.33 -18.14 7.87
N GLN A 145 -14.06 -18.55 7.96
CA GLN A 145 -13.02 -17.77 8.64
C GLN A 145 -11.68 -17.86 7.91
N ILE A 146 -10.91 -16.80 8.01
CA ILE A 146 -9.53 -16.77 7.50
C ILE A 146 -8.65 -17.52 8.49
N THR A 147 -7.89 -18.53 8.00
CA THR A 147 -7.05 -19.39 8.85
C THR A 147 -5.56 -19.25 8.59
N GLY A 148 -5.17 -18.58 7.51
CA GLY A 148 -3.77 -18.37 7.21
C GLY A 148 -3.53 -17.83 5.82
N LYS A 149 -2.24 -17.69 5.49
CA LYS A 149 -1.77 -17.28 4.17
C LYS A 149 -0.41 -17.93 3.87
N LYS A 150 -0.15 -18.21 2.61
CA LYS A 150 1.14 -18.76 2.12
C LYS A 150 1.47 -18.12 0.78
N ILE A 151 2.76 -18.00 0.45
CA ILE A 151 3.19 -17.59 -0.88
C ILE A 151 2.97 -18.76 -1.84
N SER A 152 2.23 -18.51 -2.91
CA SER A 152 2.07 -19.46 -4.02
C SER A 152 3.37 -19.60 -4.79
N GLU A 153 3.84 -20.82 -4.97
CA GLU A 153 5.01 -21.10 -5.79
C GLU A 153 4.76 -20.79 -7.29
N GLU A 154 3.51 -20.87 -7.72
CA GLU A 154 3.12 -20.61 -9.11
C GLU A 154 3.09 -19.12 -9.43
N THR A 155 2.46 -18.31 -8.58
CA THR A 155 2.26 -16.88 -8.84
C THR A 155 3.28 -15.99 -8.14
N GLY A 156 3.88 -16.45 -7.03
CA GLY A 156 4.75 -15.66 -6.15
C GLY A 156 3.99 -14.58 -5.36
N TRP A 157 2.66 -14.63 -5.37
CA TRP A 157 1.80 -13.83 -4.52
C TRP A 157 1.30 -14.64 -3.33
N TYR A 158 0.78 -13.98 -2.31
CA TYR A 158 0.13 -14.69 -1.23
C TYR A 158 -1.22 -15.25 -1.67
N GLU A 159 -1.48 -16.46 -1.26
CA GLU A 159 -2.80 -17.08 -1.18
C GLU A 159 -3.29 -17.01 0.26
N MET A 160 -4.52 -16.60 0.45
CA MET A 160 -5.18 -16.56 1.75
C MET A 160 -6.15 -17.72 1.85
N TYR A 161 -6.09 -18.46 2.95
CA TYR A 161 -6.96 -19.62 3.17
C TYR A 161 -8.19 -19.24 3.97
N ILE A 162 -9.36 -19.66 3.46
CA ILE A 162 -10.63 -19.49 4.13
C ILE A 162 -11.16 -20.90 4.39
N GLU A 163 -11.47 -21.19 5.65
CA GLU A 163 -12.02 -22.49 6.08
C GLU A 163 -13.46 -22.37 6.52
N LYS A 164 -14.25 -23.40 6.23
CA LYS A 164 -15.62 -23.56 6.69
C LYS A 164 -15.99 -25.04 6.81
N GLN A 165 -16.68 -25.39 7.90
CA GLN A 165 -17.31 -26.69 8.01
C GLN A 165 -18.68 -26.74 7.31
N VAL A 166 -18.92 -27.84 6.63
CA VAL A 166 -20.16 -28.10 5.92
C VAL A 166 -20.69 -29.47 6.34
N GLU A 167 -21.91 -29.52 6.83
CA GLU A 167 -22.57 -30.79 7.15
C GLU A 167 -23.38 -31.30 5.95
N ALA A 168 -23.16 -32.55 5.58
CA ALA A 168 -23.92 -33.24 4.54
C ALA A 168 -24.13 -34.71 4.85
N ASN A 169 -25.38 -35.19 4.79
CA ASN A 169 -25.75 -36.57 5.06
C ASN A 169 -25.33 -37.08 6.49
N GLY A 170 -25.36 -36.19 7.48
CA GLY A 170 -24.93 -36.48 8.83
C GLY A 170 -23.40 -36.65 9.01
N ALA A 171 -22.62 -36.24 8.01
CA ALA A 171 -21.16 -36.22 8.07
C ALA A 171 -20.65 -34.77 7.90
N VAL A 172 -19.57 -34.45 8.61
CA VAL A 172 -18.92 -33.13 8.59
C VAL A 172 -17.74 -33.17 7.65
N TYR A 173 -17.67 -32.17 6.76
CA TYR A 173 -16.60 -31.96 5.80
C TYR A 173 -15.94 -30.61 6.09
N ASP A 174 -14.62 -30.52 5.95
CA ASP A 174 -13.93 -29.24 5.99
C ASP A 174 -13.70 -28.74 4.55
N LEU A 175 -14.11 -27.50 4.32
CA LEU A 175 -13.94 -26.80 3.05
C LEU A 175 -12.83 -25.76 3.23
N VAL A 176 -11.81 -25.82 2.37
CA VAL A 176 -10.70 -24.86 2.34
C VAL A 176 -10.69 -24.17 0.99
N LEU A 177 -10.82 -22.85 0.98
CA LEU A 177 -10.75 -22.03 -0.23
C LEU A 177 -9.42 -21.26 -0.25
N SER A 178 -8.76 -21.25 -1.39
CA SER A 178 -7.56 -20.43 -1.62
C SER A 178 -7.94 -19.17 -2.38
N MET A 179 -7.85 -18.01 -1.70
CA MET A 179 -8.10 -16.70 -2.31
C MET A 179 -6.79 -16.08 -2.79
N ASP A 180 -6.76 -15.60 -4.03
CA ASP A 180 -5.59 -14.93 -4.63
C ASP A 180 -5.50 -13.46 -4.20
N LEU A 181 -4.47 -13.11 -3.43
CA LEU A 181 -4.24 -11.74 -3.00
C LEU A 181 -3.74 -10.82 -4.13
N GLU A 182 -3.22 -11.36 -5.24
CA GLU A 182 -2.92 -10.56 -6.44
C GLU A 182 -4.21 -9.95 -7.01
N GLN A 183 -5.27 -10.75 -7.10
CA GLN A 183 -6.55 -10.27 -7.61
C GLN A 183 -7.17 -9.23 -6.66
N LEU A 184 -7.06 -9.46 -5.37
CA LEU A 184 -7.50 -8.50 -4.36
C LEU A 184 -6.73 -7.17 -4.48
N TYR A 185 -5.40 -7.23 -4.64
CA TYR A 185 -4.57 -6.06 -4.89
C TYR A 185 -5.01 -5.30 -6.14
N ARG A 186 -5.20 -6.00 -7.26
CA ARG A 186 -5.60 -5.41 -8.55
C ARG A 186 -7.00 -4.79 -8.52
N GLN A 187 -7.91 -5.31 -7.71
CA GLN A 187 -9.28 -4.80 -7.62
C GLN A 187 -9.42 -3.62 -6.66
N ILE A 188 -8.68 -3.59 -5.57
CA ILE A 188 -8.90 -2.64 -4.47
C ILE A 188 -7.74 -1.65 -4.30
N VAL A 189 -6.49 -2.12 -4.36
CA VAL A 189 -5.33 -1.28 -4.01
C VAL A 189 -4.76 -0.57 -5.25
N GLU A 190 -4.49 -1.31 -6.31
CA GLU A 190 -3.86 -0.79 -7.54
C GLU A 190 -4.66 0.31 -8.26
N PRO A 191 -6.02 0.27 -8.31
CA PRO A 191 -6.80 1.32 -8.96
C PRO A 191 -6.72 2.69 -8.29
N VAL A 192 -6.33 2.73 -7.01
CA VAL A 192 -6.21 3.99 -6.27
C VAL A 192 -4.89 4.65 -6.64
N LYS A 193 -4.96 5.59 -7.58
CA LYS A 193 -3.78 6.31 -8.07
C LYS A 193 -3.40 7.47 -7.14
N ILE A 194 -2.11 7.56 -6.83
CA ILE A 194 -1.54 8.60 -5.99
C ILE A 194 -0.49 9.35 -6.83
N GLY A 195 -0.87 10.50 -7.38
CA GLY A 195 -0.03 11.24 -8.30
C GLY A 195 0.51 10.38 -9.46
N LYS A 196 1.77 10.57 -9.85
CA LYS A 196 2.44 9.80 -10.91
C LYS A 196 3.34 8.69 -10.36
N GLY A 197 4.05 8.97 -9.28
CA GLY A 197 5.04 8.07 -8.69
C GLY A 197 4.64 7.54 -7.29
N GLY A 198 3.40 7.81 -6.87
CA GLY A 198 2.87 7.28 -5.61
C GLY A 198 2.20 5.92 -5.78
N TYR A 199 2.11 5.19 -4.68
CA TYR A 199 1.49 3.86 -4.62
C TYR A 199 1.10 3.50 -3.20
N SER A 200 0.27 2.45 -3.07
CA SER A 200 -0.05 1.85 -1.79
C SER A 200 0.44 0.41 -1.72
N ILE A 201 0.81 -0.01 -0.52
CA ILE A 201 1.21 -1.38 -0.18
C ILE A 201 0.44 -1.85 1.04
N VAL A 202 0.34 -3.15 1.22
CA VAL A 202 -0.24 -3.75 2.42
C VAL A 202 0.77 -4.69 3.06
N LYS A 203 0.91 -4.58 4.38
CA LYS A 203 1.73 -5.46 5.22
C LYS A 203 0.88 -6.10 6.30
N ASP A 204 1.32 -7.25 6.80
CA ASP A 204 0.73 -7.86 7.97
C ASP A 204 1.34 -7.31 9.29
N GLN A 205 0.88 -7.84 10.41
CA GLN A 205 1.35 -7.45 11.74
C GLN A 205 2.85 -7.72 11.99
N ASP A 206 3.41 -8.72 11.30
CA ASP A 206 4.80 -9.13 11.43
C ASP A 206 5.69 -8.42 10.39
N THR A 207 5.16 -7.37 9.76
CA THR A 207 5.78 -6.51 8.74
C THR A 207 6.09 -7.19 7.42
N TYR A 208 5.59 -8.41 7.15
CA TYR A 208 5.69 -9.03 5.85
C TYR A 208 4.85 -8.27 4.82
N ILE A 209 5.43 -8.03 3.66
CA ILE A 209 4.76 -7.33 2.56
C ILE A 209 3.86 -8.32 1.85
N ILE A 210 2.53 -8.17 2.02
CA ILE A 210 1.53 -9.06 1.43
C ILE A 210 0.98 -8.56 0.10
N MET A 211 1.03 -7.24 -0.15
CA MET A 211 0.64 -6.63 -1.42
C MET A 211 1.59 -5.50 -1.79
N HIS A 212 2.13 -5.52 -2.99
CA HIS A 212 3.05 -4.51 -3.51
C HIS A 212 3.03 -4.47 -5.04
N HIS A 213 3.19 -3.27 -5.66
CA HIS A 213 3.29 -3.14 -7.11
C HIS A 213 4.56 -3.76 -7.70
N VAL A 214 5.63 -3.89 -6.90
CA VAL A 214 6.86 -4.59 -7.27
C VAL A 214 6.81 -6.01 -6.72
N LYS A 215 6.62 -6.98 -7.60
CA LYS A 215 6.43 -8.39 -7.24
C LYS A 215 7.58 -8.95 -6.37
N SER A 216 8.83 -8.58 -6.64
CA SER A 216 10.00 -9.06 -5.88
C SER A 216 10.02 -8.58 -4.41
N GLN A 217 9.13 -7.68 -4.03
CA GLN A 217 9.01 -7.20 -2.65
C GLN A 217 7.98 -8.01 -1.84
N ILE A 218 7.13 -8.80 -2.51
CA ILE A 218 6.11 -9.60 -1.85
C ILE A 218 6.78 -10.75 -1.11
N GLY A 219 6.36 -10.96 0.13
CA GLY A 219 6.89 -12.02 0.99
C GLY A 219 8.14 -11.63 1.77
N LEU A 220 8.73 -10.46 1.48
CA LEU A 220 9.84 -9.97 2.28
C LEU A 220 9.34 -9.41 3.62
N GLU A 221 10.04 -9.71 4.68
CA GLU A 221 9.98 -8.91 5.88
C GLU A 221 10.57 -7.52 5.56
N ALA A 222 9.83 -6.46 5.91
CA ALA A 222 10.07 -5.12 5.36
C ALA A 222 11.42 -4.50 5.75
N LEU A 223 12.08 -4.95 6.83
CA LEU A 223 13.36 -4.46 7.29
C LEU A 223 14.46 -5.52 7.19
N GLU A 224 14.29 -6.66 7.86
CA GLU A 224 15.36 -7.64 8.03
C GLU A 224 15.83 -8.25 6.70
N ASP A 225 14.89 -8.63 5.81
CA ASP A 225 15.25 -9.21 4.53
C ASP A 225 15.91 -8.17 3.62
N ARG A 226 15.43 -6.92 3.65
CA ARG A 226 16.08 -5.82 2.93
C ARG A 226 17.48 -5.52 3.45
N GLN A 227 17.69 -5.58 4.77
CA GLN A 227 19.04 -5.43 5.35
C GLN A 227 19.99 -6.53 4.91
N LYS A 228 19.49 -7.79 4.83
CA LYS A 228 20.27 -8.92 4.35
C LYS A 228 20.59 -8.83 2.85
N MET A 229 19.61 -8.43 2.04
CA MET A 229 19.74 -8.33 0.57
C MET A 229 20.56 -7.11 0.14
N TYR A 230 20.48 -6.00 0.87
CA TYR A 230 21.02 -4.70 0.47
C TYR A 230 21.83 -4.08 1.60
N THR A 231 22.94 -4.74 1.97
CA THR A 231 23.79 -4.36 3.12
C THR A 231 24.38 -2.95 3.04
N GLN A 232 24.41 -2.35 1.84
CA GLN A 232 24.94 -1.00 1.58
C GLN A 232 23.91 0.12 1.80
N LEU A 233 22.63 -0.20 2.01
CA LEU A 233 21.58 0.79 2.15
C LEU A 233 21.44 1.28 3.59
N ASP A 234 21.20 2.58 3.74
CA ASP A 234 20.76 3.16 5.01
C ASP A 234 19.24 2.97 5.14
N LEU A 235 18.83 2.14 6.10
CA LEU A 235 17.44 1.82 6.37
C LEU A 235 16.94 2.36 7.72
N ASP A 236 17.65 3.29 8.36
CA ASP A 236 17.30 3.81 9.68
C ASP A 236 15.94 4.52 9.69
N ASP A 237 15.62 5.33 8.67
CA ASP A 237 14.30 5.97 8.53
C ASP A 237 13.20 4.92 8.34
N LEU A 238 13.46 3.88 7.56
CA LEU A 238 12.51 2.78 7.37
C LEU A 238 12.27 2.04 8.68
N LYS A 239 13.32 1.76 9.45
CA LYS A 239 13.21 1.12 10.77
C LYS A 239 12.32 1.94 11.70
N GLN A 240 12.58 3.24 11.84
CA GLN A 240 11.78 4.13 12.69
C GLN A 240 10.31 4.17 12.22
N TRP A 241 10.09 4.16 10.92
CA TRP A 241 8.74 4.13 10.34
C TRP A 241 7.99 2.84 10.68
N LEU A 242 8.65 1.68 10.59
CA LEU A 242 8.08 0.38 10.97
C LEU A 242 7.81 0.29 12.47
N GLU A 243 8.73 0.77 13.30
CA GLU A 243 8.52 0.84 14.76
C GLU A 243 7.31 1.70 15.12
N ARG A 244 7.09 2.79 14.40
CA ARG A 244 5.92 3.64 14.57
C ARG A 244 4.64 2.92 14.12
N GLN A 245 4.67 2.23 13.00
CA GLN A 245 3.55 1.43 12.51
C GLN A 245 3.15 0.30 13.47
N ASN A 246 4.10 -0.26 14.22
CA ASN A 246 3.81 -1.29 15.22
C ASN A 246 3.13 -0.73 16.48
N LYS A 247 3.30 0.56 16.78
CA LYS A 247 2.78 1.21 17.99
C LYS A 247 1.49 2.00 17.75
N GLU A 248 1.27 2.49 16.55
CA GLU A 248 0.17 3.39 16.20
C GLU A 248 -0.73 2.75 15.16
N ASP A 249 -2.03 3.00 15.23
CA ASP A 249 -2.98 2.52 14.21
C ASP A 249 -3.00 3.39 12.96
N LYS A 250 -2.52 4.62 13.05
CA LYS A 250 -2.42 5.54 11.91
C LYS A 250 -1.33 6.56 12.14
N GLY A 251 -0.71 7.00 11.06
CA GLY A 251 0.29 8.05 11.11
C GLY A 251 0.69 8.52 9.72
N ALA A 252 1.30 9.70 9.68
CA ALA A 252 1.84 10.27 8.45
C ALA A 252 3.17 10.96 8.73
N GLY A 253 3.99 11.17 7.71
CA GLY A 253 5.27 11.83 7.82
C GLY A 253 6.16 11.67 6.60
N LEU A 254 7.37 12.22 6.70
CA LEU A 254 8.41 12.07 5.72
C LEU A 254 9.28 10.85 6.01
N ILE A 255 9.63 10.11 4.98
CA ILE A 255 10.49 8.93 5.06
C ILE A 255 11.52 8.93 3.92
N HIS A 256 12.76 8.59 4.21
CA HIS A 256 13.73 8.20 3.18
C HIS A 256 13.60 6.70 2.93
N THR A 257 13.51 6.34 1.66
CA THR A 257 13.41 4.96 1.20
C THR A 257 14.05 4.84 -0.18
N TYR A 258 13.81 3.73 -0.87
CA TYR A 258 14.41 3.43 -2.16
C TYR A 258 13.34 3.13 -3.20
N ILE A 259 13.69 3.30 -4.47
CA ILE A 259 12.86 2.89 -5.60
C ILE A 259 13.17 1.41 -5.84
N TRP A 260 12.30 0.51 -5.32
CA TRP A 260 12.55 -0.93 -5.23
C TRP A 260 12.50 -1.67 -6.57
N ASP A 261 11.96 -1.07 -7.62
CA ASP A 261 11.98 -1.55 -9.02
C ASP A 261 13.15 -0.99 -9.83
N ASN A 262 13.96 -0.10 -9.23
CA ASN A 262 15.14 0.44 -9.87
C ASN A 262 16.38 -0.42 -9.52
N PRO A 263 17.10 -0.95 -10.51
CA PRO A 263 18.31 -1.75 -10.27
C PRO A 263 19.39 -1.03 -9.46
N GLU A 264 19.45 0.30 -9.55
CA GLU A 264 20.41 1.14 -8.80
C GLU A 264 19.93 1.42 -7.37
N LEU A 265 18.72 1.00 -6.99
CA LEU A 265 18.10 1.27 -5.69
C LEU A 265 18.23 2.75 -5.31
N LYS A 266 17.79 3.63 -6.22
CA LYS A 266 17.91 5.06 -6.02
C LYS A 266 17.16 5.51 -4.77
N ALA A 267 17.86 6.21 -3.88
CA ALA A 267 17.25 6.81 -2.71
C ALA A 267 16.21 7.88 -3.08
N VAL A 268 15.09 7.89 -2.37
CA VAL A 268 13.98 8.82 -2.59
C VAL A 268 13.37 9.24 -1.27
N LYS A 269 13.13 10.54 -1.11
CA LYS A 269 12.34 11.07 0.00
C LYS A 269 10.87 11.07 -0.38
N ARG A 270 10.02 10.49 0.48
CA ARG A 270 8.59 10.37 0.25
C ARG A 270 7.79 10.98 1.39
N VAL A 271 6.62 11.51 1.06
CA VAL A 271 5.54 11.69 2.02
C VAL A 271 4.81 10.36 2.09
N ALA A 272 4.58 9.86 3.29
CA ALA A 272 3.93 8.59 3.52
C ALA A 272 2.89 8.70 4.63
N ALA A 273 1.86 7.87 4.55
CA ALA A 273 0.88 7.69 5.60
C ALA A 273 0.49 6.22 5.70
N PHE A 274 0.09 5.79 6.89
CA PHE A 274 -0.38 4.43 7.13
C PHE A 274 -1.66 4.41 7.96
N GLN A 275 -2.44 3.36 7.74
CA GLN A 275 -3.65 3.03 8.50
C GLN A 275 -3.66 1.54 8.78
N ALA A 276 -3.79 1.15 10.03
CA ALA A 276 -4.06 -0.22 10.43
C ALA A 276 -5.54 -0.56 10.23
N ILE A 277 -5.80 -1.79 9.81
CA ILE A 277 -7.11 -2.42 9.74
C ILE A 277 -7.05 -3.78 10.43
N TYR A 278 -8.19 -4.27 10.89
CA TYR A 278 -8.29 -5.53 11.61
C TYR A 278 -9.26 -6.46 10.87
N ILE A 279 -8.72 -7.51 10.26
CA ILE A 279 -9.47 -8.49 9.48
C ILE A 279 -9.52 -9.78 10.30
N GLN A 280 -10.67 -10.09 10.87
CA GLN A 280 -10.85 -11.25 11.77
C GLN A 280 -9.80 -11.34 12.89
N GLY A 281 -9.34 -10.19 13.39
CA GLY A 281 -8.35 -10.11 14.46
C GLY A 281 -6.90 -10.08 14.00
N GLU A 282 -6.60 -10.36 12.73
CA GLU A 282 -5.28 -10.14 12.15
C GLU A 282 -5.12 -8.65 11.79
N ARG A 283 -4.02 -8.05 12.22
CA ARG A 283 -3.72 -6.64 11.97
C ARG A 283 -2.98 -6.47 10.64
N TRP A 284 -3.58 -5.76 9.69
CA TRP A 284 -2.93 -5.37 8.44
C TRP A 284 -2.67 -3.87 8.43
N ILE A 285 -1.62 -3.45 7.72
CA ILE A 285 -1.20 -2.06 7.62
C ILE A 285 -1.19 -1.64 6.15
N VAL A 286 -2.12 -0.77 5.79
CA VAL A 286 -2.12 -0.10 4.48
C VAL A 286 -1.19 1.11 4.57
N ASN A 287 -0.18 1.16 3.72
CA ASN A 287 0.76 2.27 3.66
C ASN A 287 0.73 2.92 2.26
N SER A 288 0.37 4.19 2.20
CA SER A 288 0.27 4.99 0.97
C SER A 288 1.40 6.02 0.93
N THR A 289 1.98 6.25 -0.24
CA THR A 289 3.17 7.10 -0.34
C THR A 289 3.30 7.79 -1.70
N ILE A 290 3.92 8.98 -1.72
CA ILE A 290 4.24 9.75 -2.93
C ILE A 290 5.65 10.35 -2.84
N PRO A 291 6.44 10.43 -3.92
CA PRO A 291 7.73 11.11 -3.91
C PRO A 291 7.58 12.59 -3.56
N LEU A 292 8.39 13.09 -2.62
CA LEU A 292 8.40 14.51 -2.24
C LEU A 292 8.73 15.42 -3.42
N THR A 293 9.59 14.96 -4.34
CA THR A 293 9.97 15.70 -5.55
C THR A 293 8.78 15.99 -6.44
N GLU A 294 7.79 15.11 -6.50
CA GLU A 294 6.58 15.34 -7.29
C GLU A 294 5.74 16.49 -6.73
N LEU A 295 5.71 16.63 -5.42
CA LEU A 295 4.99 17.70 -4.73
C LEU A 295 5.76 19.02 -4.76
N SER A 296 7.09 18.98 -4.66
CA SER A 296 7.92 20.20 -4.61
C SER A 296 8.24 20.77 -5.98
N GLN A 297 8.25 19.96 -7.05
CA GLN A 297 8.64 20.40 -8.39
C GLN A 297 7.95 21.68 -8.90
N PRO A 298 6.61 21.87 -8.74
CA PRO A 298 5.97 23.11 -9.17
C PRO A 298 6.48 24.34 -8.41
N LEU A 299 6.78 24.17 -7.12
CA LEU A 299 7.32 25.22 -6.25
C LEU A 299 8.76 25.55 -6.59
N ASP A 300 9.59 24.52 -6.80
CA ASP A 300 10.99 24.66 -7.17
C ASP A 300 11.11 25.44 -8.49
N THR A 301 10.29 25.09 -9.50
CA THR A 301 10.22 25.81 -10.77
C THR A 301 9.79 27.27 -10.60
N MET A 302 8.78 27.53 -9.76
CA MET A 302 8.33 28.89 -9.48
C MET A 302 9.44 29.72 -8.81
N MET A 303 10.19 29.14 -7.88
CA MET A 303 11.31 29.81 -7.21
C MET A 303 12.45 30.11 -8.19
N GLU A 304 12.79 29.18 -9.08
CA GLU A 304 13.79 29.41 -10.14
C GLU A 304 13.41 30.61 -11.01
N ILE A 305 12.15 30.71 -11.43
CA ILE A 305 11.65 31.84 -12.22
C ILE A 305 11.77 33.15 -11.41
N LEU A 306 11.37 33.16 -10.16
CA LEU A 306 11.45 34.36 -9.31
C LEU A 306 12.89 34.83 -9.10
N VAL A 307 13.80 33.89 -8.86
CA VAL A 307 15.24 34.20 -8.74
C VAL A 307 15.77 34.74 -10.08
N GLY A 308 15.40 34.13 -11.21
CA GLY A 308 15.78 34.62 -12.52
C GLY A 308 15.33 36.04 -12.79
N ILE A 309 14.08 36.40 -12.46
CA ILE A 309 13.52 37.76 -12.54
C ILE A 309 14.31 38.73 -11.65
N ALA A 310 14.60 38.32 -10.40
CA ALA A 310 15.33 39.16 -9.46
C ALA A 310 16.76 39.45 -9.94
N VAL A 311 17.45 38.44 -10.49
CA VAL A 311 18.78 38.62 -11.08
C VAL A 311 18.73 39.58 -12.30
N LEU A 312 17.75 39.39 -13.19
CA LEU A 312 17.57 40.28 -14.35
C LEU A 312 17.36 41.74 -13.91
N TYR A 313 16.54 41.94 -12.86
CA TYR A 313 16.27 43.28 -12.32
C TYR A 313 17.52 43.92 -11.67
N MET A 314 18.45 43.13 -11.14
CA MET A 314 19.70 43.64 -10.57
C MET A 314 20.74 44.03 -11.67
N VAL A 315 20.64 43.42 -12.84
CA VAL A 315 21.58 43.71 -13.98
C VAL A 315 21.14 44.91 -14.81
N LEU A 316 19.85 45.23 -14.86
CA LEU A 316 19.28 46.41 -15.54
C LEU A 316 19.43 47.68 -14.72
#